data_e6b64156531d89c2e8fe68f4401091ff
#
_entry.id   e6b64156531d89c2e8fe68f4401091ff
#
_cell.length_a   1.000
_cell.length_b   1.000
_cell.length_c   1.000
_cell.angle_alpha   90.00
_cell.angle_beta   90.00
_cell.angle_gamma   90.00
#
_symmetry.space_group_name_H-M   'P 1'
#
loop_
_entity.id
_entity.type
_entity.pdbx_description
1 polymer ?
#
loop_
_entity_poly.entity_id
_entity_poly.type
_entity_poly.pdbx_seq_one_letter_code
_entity_poly.pdbx_strand_id
1 'polypeptide(L)' 'MQITLHVVEDDTNTVVHTVLDLRGDHFESTGKARRNPVDPPTPLVGEELAVARALQELAAQLIEAAQVKIEDFSG' A
#
# COMPACT_ATOMS: atom_id res chain seq x y z
N MET A 1 -8.97 13.44 6.68
CA MET A 1 -8.17 12.29 6.19
C MET A 1 -8.52 11.99 4.74
N GLN A 2 -7.53 11.78 3.94
CA GLN A 2 -7.72 11.40 2.54
C GLN A 2 -6.77 10.28 2.16
N ILE A 3 -7.28 9.25 1.50
CA ILE A 3 -6.48 8.18 0.95
C ILE A 3 -6.75 8.04 -0.54
N THR A 4 -5.70 7.93 -1.32
CA THR A 4 -5.78 7.76 -2.77
C THR A 4 -5.02 6.50 -3.17
N LEU A 5 -5.62 5.69 -4.02
CA LEU A 5 -4.98 4.51 -4.59
C LEU A 5 -4.88 4.67 -6.10
N HIS A 6 -3.70 4.39 -6.63
CA HIS A 6 -3.42 4.43 -8.06
C HIS A 6 -3.02 3.04 -8.51
N VAL A 7 -3.74 2.48 -9.47
CA VAL A 7 -3.48 1.12 -9.96
C VAL A 7 -2.96 1.20 -11.39
N VAL A 8 -1.82 0.55 -11.63
CA VAL A 8 -1.23 0.42 -12.96
C VAL A 8 -1.04 -1.05 -13.25
N GLU A 9 -1.61 -1.52 -14.35
CA GLU A 9 -1.57 -2.92 -14.76
C GLU A 9 -0.99 -3.08 -16.15
N ASP A 10 -0.21 -4.16 -16.30
CA ASP A 10 0.14 -4.71 -17.60
C ASP A 10 -0.17 -6.21 -17.62
N ASP A 11 0.27 -6.94 -18.66
CA ASP A 11 -0.07 -8.36 -18.81
C ASP A 11 0.47 -9.25 -17.68
N THR A 12 1.50 -8.82 -16.98
CA THR A 12 2.21 -9.64 -15.97
C THR A 12 2.27 -9.01 -14.60
N ASN A 13 2.14 -7.68 -14.49
CA ASN A 13 2.35 -6.97 -13.24
C ASN A 13 1.17 -6.06 -12.90
N THR A 14 0.86 -5.99 -11.62
CA THR A 14 -0.02 -4.97 -11.06
C THR A 14 0.75 -4.20 -10.02
N VAL A 15 0.77 -2.88 -10.11
CA VAL A 15 1.42 -2.00 -9.14
C VAL A 15 0.37 -1.05 -8.59
N VAL A 16 0.29 -0.96 -7.28
CA VAL A 16 -0.62 -0.04 -6.59
C VAL A 16 0.22 0.95 -5.79
N HIS A 17 0.00 2.21 -6.04
CA HIS A 17 0.62 3.29 -5.26
C HIS A 17 -0.46 3.93 -4.38
N THR A 18 -0.19 4.05 -3.07
CA THR A 18 -1.10 4.69 -2.14
C THR A 18 -0.51 5.97 -1.60
N VAL A 19 -1.38 6.95 -1.39
CA VAL A 19 -1.05 8.22 -0.73
C VAL A 19 -2.08 8.45 0.36
N LEU A 20 -1.63 8.67 1.57
CA LEU A 20 -2.49 8.99 2.71
C LEU A 20 -2.07 10.30 3.34
N ASP A 21 -3.02 11.22 3.44
CA ASP A 21 -2.85 12.47 4.17
C ASP A 21 -3.73 12.44 5.42
N LEU A 22 -3.11 12.56 6.58
CA LEU A 22 -3.78 12.50 7.88
C LEU A 22 -3.24 13.59 8.80
N ARG A 23 -4.03 14.63 9.02
CA ARG A 23 -3.72 15.72 9.96
C ARG A 23 -2.32 16.30 9.78
N GLY A 24 -1.94 16.57 8.53
CA GLY A 24 -0.64 17.12 8.20
C GLY A 24 0.47 16.10 8.00
N ASP A 25 0.28 14.86 8.39
CA ASP A 25 1.20 13.78 8.08
C ASP A 25 0.89 13.20 6.70
N HIS A 26 1.94 12.87 5.98
CA HIS A 26 1.85 12.32 4.63
C HIS A 26 2.57 10.97 4.56
N PHE A 27 1.88 9.96 4.05
CA PHE A 27 2.40 8.60 3.92
C PHE A 27 2.20 8.11 2.50
N GLU A 28 3.15 7.35 1.99
CA GLU A 28 3.07 6.71 0.68
C GLU A 28 3.55 5.28 0.77
N SER A 29 2.94 4.41 -0.02
CA SER A 29 3.36 3.02 -0.11
C SER A 29 3.15 2.49 -1.52
N THR A 30 3.81 1.37 -1.82
CA THR A 30 3.67 0.69 -3.10
C THR A 30 3.51 -0.81 -2.85
N GLY A 31 2.49 -1.39 -3.46
CA GLY A 31 2.28 -2.83 -3.47
C GLY A 31 2.38 -3.37 -4.88
N LYS A 32 2.95 -4.57 -5.03
CA LYS A 32 3.13 -5.21 -6.32
C LYS A 32 2.64 -6.64 -6.28
N ALA A 33 2.04 -7.07 -7.38
CA ALA A 33 1.72 -8.46 -7.62
C ALA A 33 2.14 -8.82 -9.05
N ARG A 34 2.74 -10.00 -9.19
CA ARG A 34 3.17 -10.50 -10.48
C ARG A 34 2.46 -11.80 -10.79
N ARG A 35 1.88 -11.90 -11.98
CA ARG A 35 1.28 -13.12 -12.46
C ARG A 35 2.36 -14.12 -12.89
N ASN A 36 2.23 -15.37 -12.47
CA ASN A 36 3.04 -16.44 -13.04
C ASN A 36 2.61 -16.66 -14.51
N PRO A 37 3.53 -16.63 -15.49
CA PRO A 37 3.18 -16.76 -16.89
C PRO A 37 2.41 -18.04 -17.26
N VAL A 38 2.52 -19.09 -16.44
CA VAL A 38 1.80 -20.35 -16.70
C VAL A 38 0.37 -20.34 -16.17
N ASP A 39 0.02 -19.35 -15.34
CA ASP A 39 -1.32 -19.23 -14.79
C ASP A 39 -2.25 -18.47 -15.75
N PRO A 40 -3.55 -18.79 -15.75
CA PRO A 40 -4.50 -17.99 -16.51
C PRO A 40 -4.51 -16.54 -16.03
N PRO A 41 -4.70 -15.56 -16.92
CA PRO A 41 -4.79 -14.18 -16.48
C PRO A 41 -6.04 -13.98 -15.62
N THR A 42 -5.81 -13.50 -14.39
CA THR A 42 -6.89 -13.20 -13.44
C THR A 42 -6.62 -11.81 -12.85
N PRO A 43 -6.98 -10.73 -13.58
CA PRO A 43 -6.65 -9.37 -13.18
C PRO A 43 -7.11 -9.01 -11.77
N LEU A 44 -8.29 -9.49 -11.36
CA LEU A 44 -8.84 -9.21 -10.04
C LEU A 44 -7.94 -9.74 -8.91
N VAL A 45 -7.36 -10.92 -9.08
CA VAL A 45 -6.45 -11.50 -8.07
C VAL A 45 -5.19 -10.64 -7.94
N GLY A 46 -4.61 -10.22 -9.06
CA GLY A 46 -3.45 -9.33 -9.05
C GLY A 46 -3.75 -7.99 -8.39
N GLU A 47 -4.90 -7.40 -8.70
CA GLU A 47 -5.34 -6.14 -8.07
C GLU A 47 -5.51 -6.30 -6.57
N GLU A 48 -6.21 -7.34 -6.12
CA GLU A 48 -6.44 -7.59 -4.70
C GLU A 48 -5.13 -7.77 -3.93
N LEU A 49 -4.20 -8.56 -4.48
CA LEU A 49 -2.90 -8.78 -3.85
C LEU A 49 -2.06 -7.51 -3.79
N ALA A 50 -2.00 -6.76 -4.88
CA ALA A 50 -1.21 -5.53 -4.94
C ALA A 50 -1.77 -4.47 -3.98
N VAL A 51 -3.09 -4.32 -3.95
CA VAL A 51 -3.76 -3.41 -3.00
C VAL A 51 -3.48 -3.83 -1.57
N ALA A 52 -3.64 -5.12 -1.26
CA ALA A 52 -3.38 -5.63 0.09
C ALA A 52 -1.95 -5.36 0.53
N ARG A 53 -0.97 -5.59 -0.33
CA ARG A 53 0.44 -5.35 -0.03
C ARG A 53 0.73 -3.87 0.19
N ALA A 54 0.15 -2.99 -0.63
CA ALA A 54 0.29 -1.55 -0.45
C ALA A 54 -0.32 -1.09 0.88
N LEU A 55 -1.49 -1.60 1.23
CA LEU A 55 -2.15 -1.25 2.48
C LEU A 55 -1.41 -1.80 3.72
N GLN A 56 -0.82 -2.98 3.61
CA GLN A 56 0.00 -3.53 4.69
C GLN A 56 1.21 -2.65 4.98
N GLU A 57 1.90 -2.19 3.94
CA GLU A 57 3.04 -1.29 4.09
C GLU A 57 2.59 0.05 4.68
N LEU A 58 1.48 0.58 4.21
CA LEU A 58 0.91 1.82 4.73
C LEU A 58 0.55 1.69 6.22
N ALA A 59 -0.07 0.57 6.59
CA ALA A 59 -0.41 0.29 7.98
C ALA A 59 0.84 0.22 8.87
N ALA A 60 1.91 -0.40 8.38
CA ALA A 60 3.18 -0.47 9.12
C ALA A 60 3.77 0.92 9.36
N GLN A 61 3.70 1.80 8.36
CA GLN A 61 4.16 3.19 8.51
C GLN A 61 3.34 3.96 9.55
N LEU A 62 2.03 3.76 9.56
CA LEU A 62 1.15 4.39 10.54
C LEU A 62 1.44 3.93 11.96
N ILE A 63 1.68 2.64 12.14
CA ILE A 63 2.04 2.07 13.45
C ILE A 63 3.36 2.67 13.94
N GLU A 64 4.35 2.75 13.07
CA GLU A 64 5.65 3.34 13.40
C GLU A 64 5.50 4.82 13.77
N ALA A 65 4.74 5.57 12.99
CA ALA A 65 4.48 6.99 13.29
C ALA A 65 3.80 7.19 14.63
N ALA A 66 2.83 6.32 14.96
CA ALA A 66 2.16 6.35 16.26
C ALA A 66 3.11 6.02 17.40
N GLN A 67 3.99 5.03 17.22
CA GLN A 67 4.98 4.65 18.23
C GLN A 67 5.96 5.78 18.52
N VAL A 68 6.43 6.48 17.49
CA VAL A 68 7.32 7.65 17.67
C VAL A 68 6.62 8.73 18.50
N LYS A 69 5.35 9.01 18.22
CA LYS A 69 4.58 10.00 18.98
C LYS A 69 4.38 9.58 20.43
N ILE A 70 4.12 8.30 20.68
CA ILE A 70 3.98 7.76 22.04
C ILE A 70 5.29 7.90 22.80
N GLU A 71 6.42 7.59 22.17
CA GLU A 71 7.75 7.74 22.78
C GLU A 71 8.04 9.20 23.13
N ASP A 72 7.68 10.14 22.26
CA ASP A 72 7.85 11.56 22.51
C ASP A 72 7.04 12.03 23.72
N PHE A 73 5.83 11.49 23.90
CA PHE A 73 5.01 11.78 25.09
C PHE A 73 5.53 11.13 26.36
N SER A 74 6.17 9.97 26.24
CA SER A 74 6.67 9.21 27.39
C SER A 74 8.05 9.65 27.85
N GLY A 75 8.76 10.30 26.96
CA GLY A 75 10.11 10.77 27.21
C GLY A 75 10.15 12.19 27.70
#